data_6b42173dddba9d3b066576d9e6a871ff
#
_entry.id   6b42173dddba9d3b066576d9e6a871ff
#
_cell.length_a   1.000
_cell.length_b   1.000
_cell.length_c   1.000
_cell.angle_alpha   90.00
_cell.angle_beta   90.00
_cell.angle_gamma   90.00
#
_symmetry.space_group_name_H-M   'P 1'
#
loop_
_entity.id
_entity.type
_entity.pdbx_description
1 polymer ?
#
loop_
_entity_poly.entity_id
_entity_poly.type
_entity_poly.pdbx_seq_one_letter_code
_entity_poly.pdbx_strand_id
1 'polypeptide(L)'
;MKIAIVGAAGRMGRMLVKMAKESKDLEVAAEIDVAEGFAREWPMDTEAVIDFSFHSAVPPSIAKAAEQGIPYVIGTTGLSPEEQTAVDAAARRIPVVQSGNYSLGVNLLLNLVKIAAKTLGPEYDVEVVEMHHKHKKDAPSGTALMLAKSAADGRGVAFDDVAVYGRKGMVGERPQGEIAIHALRGGSVVGDHTVMFAGDVERVEITHKAQSREAFAAGALRAAQWAAGRKPGIYTMRDVLGL
;
A
#
# COMPACT_ATOMS: atom_id res chain seq x y z
N MET A 1 -11.22 20.91 -1.58
CA MET A 1 -11.13 19.99 -0.43
C MET A 1 -9.90 20.33 0.40
N LYS A 2 -10.07 20.55 1.71
CA LYS A 2 -8.98 20.89 2.62
C LYS A 2 -8.45 19.65 3.31
N ILE A 3 -7.15 19.39 3.20
CA ILE A 3 -6.51 18.21 3.75
C ILE A 3 -5.41 18.56 4.75
N ALA A 4 -5.29 17.77 5.81
CA ALA A 4 -4.15 17.81 6.70
C ALA A 4 -3.19 16.64 6.38
N ILE A 5 -1.88 16.88 6.45
CA ILE A 5 -0.85 15.89 6.11
C ILE A 5 0.01 15.65 7.34
N VAL A 6 0.00 14.41 7.84
CA VAL A 6 0.82 13.93 8.95
C VAL A 6 2.08 13.26 8.42
N GLY A 7 3.24 13.58 9.01
CA GLY A 7 4.53 13.20 8.48
C GLY A 7 4.97 14.09 7.30
N ALA A 8 4.55 15.36 7.31
CA ALA A 8 4.75 16.32 6.22
C ALA A 8 6.23 16.55 5.85
N ALA A 9 7.16 16.49 6.82
CA ALA A 9 8.60 16.63 6.57
C ALA A 9 9.24 15.36 5.97
N GLY A 10 8.53 14.23 5.96
CA GLY A 10 8.98 12.97 5.36
C GLY A 10 9.01 13.00 3.83
N ARG A 11 9.60 11.98 3.22
CA ARG A 11 9.69 11.86 1.74
C ARG A 11 8.32 11.83 1.06
N MET A 12 7.37 11.09 1.63
CA MET A 12 5.99 11.02 1.11
C MET A 12 5.20 12.28 1.45
N GLY A 13 5.33 12.78 2.69
CA GLY A 13 4.66 14.00 3.13
C GLY A 13 4.99 15.21 2.24
N ARG A 14 6.27 15.45 1.96
CA ARG A 14 6.69 16.54 1.03
C ARG A 14 6.11 16.38 -0.37
N MET A 15 5.99 15.14 -0.85
CA MET A 15 5.40 14.85 -2.15
C MET A 15 3.89 15.16 -2.14
N LEU A 16 3.18 14.74 -1.10
CA LEU A 16 1.76 15.03 -0.91
C LEU A 16 1.50 16.53 -0.83
N VAL A 17 2.29 17.27 -0.03
CA VAL A 17 2.21 18.73 0.10
C VAL A 17 2.41 19.39 -1.27
N LYS A 18 3.47 19.01 -2.01
CA LYS A 18 3.75 19.54 -3.35
C LYS A 18 2.55 19.32 -4.28
N MET A 19 2.09 18.07 -4.40
CA MET A 19 1.02 17.72 -5.33
C MET A 19 -0.32 18.35 -4.95
N ALA A 20 -0.62 18.46 -3.65
CA ALA A 20 -1.83 19.15 -3.19
C ALA A 20 -1.77 20.65 -3.53
N LYS A 21 -0.63 21.32 -3.35
CA LYS A 21 -0.45 22.75 -3.72
C LYS A 21 -0.52 23.00 -5.24
N GLU A 22 -0.18 22.01 -6.05
CA GLU A 22 -0.29 22.08 -7.52
C GLU A 22 -1.70 21.71 -8.03
N SER A 23 -2.55 21.14 -7.17
CA SER A 23 -3.93 20.77 -7.49
C SER A 23 -4.86 22.00 -7.42
N LYS A 24 -5.86 22.04 -8.31
CA LYS A 24 -6.94 23.04 -8.24
C LYS A 24 -8.03 22.66 -7.25
N ASP A 25 -8.10 21.40 -6.87
CA ASP A 25 -9.19 20.82 -6.08
C ASP A 25 -8.80 20.56 -4.63
N LEU A 26 -7.51 20.73 -4.27
CA LEU A 26 -6.97 20.43 -2.96
C LEU A 26 -6.28 21.67 -2.36
N GLU A 27 -6.42 21.83 -1.04
CA GLU A 27 -5.76 22.85 -0.23
C GLU A 27 -5.15 22.15 0.99
N VAL A 28 -3.91 22.48 1.32
CA VAL A 28 -3.26 21.96 2.54
C VAL A 28 -3.67 22.83 3.73
N ALA A 29 -4.54 22.30 4.58
CA ALA A 29 -5.02 22.95 5.80
C ALA A 29 -3.99 22.90 6.92
N ALA A 30 -3.22 21.80 7.02
CA ALA A 30 -2.15 21.65 8.02
C ALA A 30 -1.06 20.70 7.52
N GLU A 31 0.17 21.05 7.84
CA GLU A 31 1.36 20.20 7.72
C GLU A 31 1.80 19.83 9.13
N ILE A 32 1.75 18.54 9.50
CA ILE A 32 2.01 18.05 10.86
C ILE A 32 3.23 17.14 10.86
N ASP A 33 4.12 17.39 11.78
CA ASP A 33 5.28 16.53 12.06
C ASP A 33 5.60 16.51 13.56
N VAL A 34 6.77 16.02 13.95
CA VAL A 34 7.18 15.87 15.35
C VAL A 34 7.09 17.19 16.12
N ALA A 35 7.48 18.31 15.50
CA ALA A 35 7.49 19.62 16.13
C ALA A 35 6.09 20.13 16.53
N GLU A 36 5.07 19.83 15.71
CA GLU A 36 3.70 20.26 15.93
C GLU A 36 2.94 19.34 16.89
N GLY A 37 3.41 18.09 17.05
CA GLY A 37 2.76 17.05 17.84
C GLY A 37 1.57 16.41 17.14
N PHE A 38 1.42 15.10 17.33
CA PHE A 38 0.45 14.27 16.60
C PHE A 38 -0.95 14.20 17.25
N ALA A 39 -1.08 14.67 18.49
CA ALA A 39 -2.35 14.67 19.24
C ALA A 39 -3.07 16.03 19.23
N ARG A 40 -2.70 16.93 18.32
CA ARG A 40 -3.33 18.26 18.21
C ARG A 40 -4.69 18.19 17.54
N GLU A 41 -5.52 19.17 17.76
CA GLU A 41 -6.75 19.36 17.03
C GLU A 41 -6.46 19.80 15.59
N TRP A 42 -7.28 19.29 14.67
CA TRP A 42 -7.22 19.68 13.26
C TRP A 42 -7.93 21.01 13.05
N PRO A 43 -7.50 21.84 12.09
CA PRO A 43 -8.28 23.00 11.68
C PRO A 43 -9.74 22.65 11.41
N MET A 44 -10.66 23.49 11.86
CA MET A 44 -12.12 23.24 11.83
C MET A 44 -12.67 22.90 10.44
N ASP A 45 -11.99 23.31 9.39
CA ASP A 45 -12.36 23.13 7.99
C ASP A 45 -11.58 22.00 7.30
N THR A 46 -10.86 21.16 8.07
CA THR A 46 -10.18 19.97 7.54
C THR A 46 -11.22 18.92 7.14
N GLU A 47 -11.17 18.49 5.88
CA GLU A 47 -12.11 17.55 5.29
C GLU A 47 -11.55 16.12 5.20
N ALA A 48 -10.22 15.94 5.27
CA ALA A 48 -9.56 14.64 5.42
C ALA A 48 -8.15 14.79 5.98
N VAL A 49 -7.66 13.72 6.62
CA VAL A 49 -6.27 13.59 7.09
C VAL A 49 -5.57 12.50 6.29
N ILE A 50 -4.33 12.76 5.87
CA ILE A 50 -3.47 11.77 5.20
C ILE A 50 -2.20 11.58 6.03
N ASP A 51 -1.96 10.34 6.48
CA ASP A 51 -0.86 10.00 7.39
C ASP A 51 0.18 9.11 6.71
N PHE A 52 1.38 9.65 6.52
CA PHE A 52 2.60 8.94 6.12
C PHE A 52 3.71 9.24 7.11
N SER A 53 3.46 8.99 8.38
CA SER A 53 4.35 9.29 9.49
C SER A 53 5.08 8.04 10.03
N PHE A 54 4.96 7.81 11.30
CA PHE A 54 5.51 6.68 12.03
C PHE A 54 4.38 5.94 12.77
N HIS A 55 4.47 4.62 12.93
CA HIS A 55 3.37 3.83 13.49
C HIS A 55 2.82 4.37 14.82
N SER A 56 3.70 4.79 15.75
CA SER A 56 3.30 5.32 17.05
C SER A 56 2.61 6.70 17.00
N ALA A 57 2.67 7.41 15.87
CA ALA A 57 1.97 8.67 15.68
C ALA A 57 0.50 8.47 15.26
N VAL A 58 0.17 7.31 14.69
CA VAL A 58 -1.18 7.01 14.17
C VAL A 58 -2.24 7.04 15.27
N PRO A 59 -2.08 6.37 16.43
CA PRO A 59 -3.13 6.32 17.45
C PRO A 59 -3.57 7.70 17.96
N PRO A 60 -2.68 8.61 18.41
CA PRO A 60 -3.09 9.93 18.89
C PRO A 60 -3.68 10.80 17.79
N SER A 61 -3.18 10.68 16.56
CA SER A 61 -3.62 11.45 15.40
C SER A 61 -5.02 11.03 14.93
N ILE A 62 -5.26 9.73 14.78
CA ILE A 62 -6.55 9.21 14.33
C ILE A 62 -7.65 9.39 15.38
N ALA A 63 -7.30 9.32 16.67
CA ALA A 63 -8.25 9.57 17.74
C ALA A 63 -8.83 11.00 17.63
N LYS A 64 -7.98 12.00 17.38
CA LYS A 64 -8.42 13.39 17.15
C LYS A 64 -9.26 13.54 15.90
N ALA A 65 -8.90 12.89 14.80
CA ALA A 65 -9.73 12.86 13.60
C ALA A 65 -11.12 12.25 13.88
N ALA A 66 -11.17 11.17 14.65
CA ALA A 66 -12.42 10.51 15.03
C ALA A 66 -13.29 11.38 15.96
N GLU A 67 -12.69 12.17 16.87
CA GLU A 67 -13.40 13.16 17.71
C GLU A 67 -14.07 14.24 16.87
N GLN A 68 -13.40 14.69 15.81
CA GLN A 68 -13.88 15.77 14.92
C GLN A 68 -14.70 15.25 13.72
N GLY A 69 -14.86 13.93 13.57
CA GLY A 69 -15.60 13.32 12.45
C GLY A 69 -14.89 13.39 11.10
N ILE A 70 -13.55 13.51 11.08
CA ILE A 70 -12.75 13.72 9.87
C ILE A 70 -12.27 12.39 9.30
N PRO A 71 -12.51 12.09 8.01
CA PRO A 71 -11.97 10.93 7.31
C PRO A 71 -10.44 10.81 7.42
N TYR A 72 -9.92 9.57 7.49
CA TYR A 72 -8.50 9.33 7.71
C TYR A 72 -7.91 8.34 6.71
N VAL A 73 -6.77 8.67 6.11
CA VAL A 73 -6.04 7.85 5.14
C VAL A 73 -4.70 7.45 5.75
N ILE A 74 -4.47 6.15 5.94
CA ILE A 74 -3.27 5.61 6.60
C ILE A 74 -2.34 4.96 5.57
N GLY A 75 -1.23 5.63 5.27
CA GLY A 75 -0.12 5.08 4.49
C GLY A 75 1.05 4.62 5.37
N THR A 76 0.98 4.89 6.67
CA THR A 76 1.93 4.41 7.67
C THR A 76 1.78 2.90 7.85
N THR A 77 2.88 2.17 7.84
CA THR A 77 2.94 0.71 7.97
C THR A 77 3.61 0.29 9.28
N GLY A 78 3.46 -0.98 9.66
CA GLY A 78 4.12 -1.54 10.84
C GLY A 78 3.41 -1.21 12.16
N LEU A 79 2.09 -0.97 12.13
CA LEU A 79 1.29 -0.82 13.35
C LEU A 79 1.35 -2.10 14.18
N SER A 80 1.50 -1.95 15.49
CA SER A 80 1.32 -3.06 16.43
C SER A 80 -0.16 -3.45 16.55
N PRO A 81 -0.50 -4.61 17.13
CA PRO A 81 -1.90 -4.99 17.39
C PRO A 81 -2.65 -3.96 18.25
N GLU A 82 -1.96 -3.34 19.21
CA GLU A 82 -2.51 -2.29 20.07
C GLU A 82 -2.81 -1.01 19.28
N GLU A 83 -1.87 -0.61 18.40
CA GLU A 83 -2.04 0.54 17.52
C GLU A 83 -3.16 0.30 16.50
N GLN A 84 -3.28 -0.92 15.98
CA GLN A 84 -4.39 -1.30 15.10
C GLN A 84 -5.74 -1.21 15.83
N THR A 85 -5.80 -1.54 17.11
CA THR A 85 -7.03 -1.39 17.92
C THR A 85 -7.53 0.06 17.95
N ALA A 86 -6.62 1.03 17.96
CA ALA A 86 -7.00 2.45 17.89
C ALA A 86 -7.60 2.81 16.52
N VAL A 87 -7.06 2.24 15.44
CA VAL A 87 -7.61 2.40 14.08
C VAL A 87 -9.02 1.80 13.99
N ASP A 88 -9.21 0.58 14.52
CA ASP A 88 -10.50 -0.11 14.52
C ASP A 88 -11.57 0.64 15.33
N ALA A 89 -11.16 1.25 16.45
CA ALA A 89 -12.04 2.09 17.27
C ALA A 89 -12.46 3.39 16.52
N ALA A 90 -11.52 4.04 15.86
CA ALA A 90 -11.80 5.24 15.06
C ALA A 90 -12.71 4.92 13.86
N ALA A 91 -12.52 3.78 13.22
CA ALA A 91 -13.31 3.35 12.07
C ALA A 91 -14.80 3.12 12.37
N ARG A 92 -15.17 2.98 13.64
CA ARG A 92 -16.58 2.96 14.07
C ARG A 92 -17.25 4.34 14.00
N ARG A 93 -16.47 5.41 13.89
CA ARG A 93 -16.92 6.79 13.92
C ARG A 93 -16.66 7.56 12.63
N ILE A 94 -15.57 7.21 11.91
CA ILE A 94 -15.14 7.87 10.69
C ILE A 94 -14.77 6.84 9.61
N PRO A 95 -14.81 7.21 8.31
CA PRO A 95 -14.22 6.39 7.26
C PRO A 95 -12.69 6.42 7.36
N VAL A 96 -12.08 5.25 7.36
CA VAL A 96 -10.62 5.05 7.39
C VAL A 96 -10.20 4.27 6.15
N VAL A 97 -9.33 4.84 5.32
CA VAL A 97 -8.69 4.09 4.22
C VAL A 97 -7.32 3.65 4.68
N GLN A 98 -7.12 2.34 4.82
CA GLN A 98 -5.84 1.75 5.23
C GLN A 98 -5.28 0.87 4.13
N SER A 99 -4.09 1.17 3.65
CA SER A 99 -3.45 0.39 2.59
C SER A 99 -1.92 0.36 2.74
N GLY A 100 -1.32 -0.79 2.48
CA GLY A 100 0.13 -0.95 2.41
C GLY A 100 0.76 -0.35 1.15
N ASN A 101 -0.05 -0.01 0.15
CA ASN A 101 0.40 0.65 -1.08
C ASN A 101 -0.74 1.46 -1.71
N TYR A 102 -0.45 2.72 -2.04
CA TYR A 102 -1.44 3.65 -2.61
C TYR A 102 -1.33 3.79 -4.14
N SER A 103 -0.37 3.16 -4.81
CA SER A 103 -0.32 3.17 -6.28
C SER A 103 -1.56 2.52 -6.88
N LEU A 104 -2.25 3.24 -7.76
CA LEU A 104 -3.40 2.72 -8.51
C LEU A 104 -2.99 1.50 -9.34
N GLY A 105 -1.82 1.59 -10.01
CA GLY A 105 -1.29 0.50 -10.83
C GLY A 105 -0.97 -0.75 -10.01
N VAL A 106 -0.38 -0.61 -8.81
CA VAL A 106 -0.11 -1.75 -7.92
C VAL A 106 -1.40 -2.40 -7.46
N ASN A 107 -2.40 -1.62 -7.06
CA ASN A 107 -3.68 -2.20 -6.60
C ASN A 107 -4.46 -2.89 -7.73
N LEU A 108 -4.42 -2.34 -8.94
CA LEU A 108 -4.93 -3.04 -10.13
C LEU A 108 -4.16 -4.35 -10.36
N LEU A 109 -2.82 -4.30 -10.28
CA LEU A 109 -1.96 -5.48 -10.45
C LEU A 109 -2.30 -6.59 -9.44
N LEU A 110 -2.49 -6.25 -8.16
CA LEU A 110 -2.91 -7.21 -7.13
C LEU A 110 -4.19 -7.95 -7.52
N ASN A 111 -5.18 -7.23 -8.03
CA ASN A 111 -6.44 -7.84 -8.47
C ASN A 111 -6.25 -8.72 -9.72
N LEU A 112 -5.49 -8.26 -10.71
CA LEU A 112 -5.20 -9.02 -11.93
C LEU A 112 -4.42 -10.30 -11.62
N VAL A 113 -3.43 -10.25 -10.71
CA VAL A 113 -2.66 -11.41 -10.25
C VAL A 113 -3.56 -12.44 -9.57
N LYS A 114 -4.50 -12.00 -8.72
CA LYS A 114 -5.47 -12.90 -8.08
C LYS A 114 -6.37 -13.60 -9.11
N ILE A 115 -6.87 -12.85 -10.09
CA ILE A 115 -7.69 -13.40 -11.18
C ILE A 115 -6.87 -14.38 -12.03
N ALA A 116 -5.65 -13.99 -12.43
CA ALA A 116 -4.77 -14.84 -13.23
C ALA A 116 -4.43 -16.14 -12.50
N ALA A 117 -4.04 -16.08 -11.23
CA ALA A 117 -3.72 -17.25 -10.43
C ALA A 117 -4.91 -18.22 -10.30
N LYS A 118 -6.13 -17.68 -10.13
CA LYS A 118 -7.37 -18.48 -10.08
C LYS A 118 -7.67 -19.13 -11.43
N THR A 119 -7.51 -18.39 -12.52
CA THR A 119 -7.90 -18.84 -13.87
C THR A 119 -6.91 -19.86 -14.44
N LEU A 120 -5.61 -19.60 -14.26
CA LEU A 120 -4.54 -20.47 -14.79
C LEU A 120 -4.32 -21.73 -13.92
N GLY A 121 -4.69 -21.66 -12.63
CA GLY A 121 -4.64 -22.81 -11.72
C GLY A 121 -3.22 -23.29 -11.39
N PRO A 122 -3.11 -24.53 -10.85
CA PRO A 122 -1.84 -25.08 -10.38
C PRO A 122 -0.90 -25.55 -11.52
N GLU A 123 -1.37 -25.61 -12.74
CA GLU A 123 -0.59 -25.98 -13.94
C GLU A 123 0.49 -24.92 -14.28
N TYR A 124 0.31 -23.68 -13.82
CA TYR A 124 1.25 -22.60 -14.06
C TYR A 124 2.09 -22.32 -12.82
N ASP A 125 3.39 -22.34 -12.95
CA ASP A 125 4.34 -21.93 -11.92
C ASP A 125 4.29 -20.42 -11.67
N VAL A 126 4.34 -19.99 -10.41
CA VAL A 126 4.31 -18.56 -10.06
C VAL A 126 5.66 -18.10 -9.56
N GLU A 127 6.22 -17.10 -10.25
CA GLU A 127 7.46 -16.44 -9.87
C GLU A 127 7.23 -14.92 -9.77
N VAL A 128 7.58 -14.33 -8.64
CA VAL A 128 7.52 -12.89 -8.40
C VAL A 128 8.93 -12.33 -8.40
N VAL A 129 9.21 -11.39 -9.31
CA VAL A 129 10.50 -10.70 -9.37
C VAL A 129 10.30 -9.23 -9.06
N GLU A 130 11.07 -8.71 -8.10
CA GLU A 130 11.05 -7.28 -7.77
C GLU A 130 12.44 -6.66 -7.87
N MET A 131 12.51 -5.41 -8.29
CA MET A 131 13.75 -4.64 -8.30
C MET A 131 13.55 -3.27 -7.68
N HIS A 132 14.47 -2.91 -6.78
CA HIS A 132 14.53 -1.58 -6.18
C HIS A 132 15.95 -1.03 -6.16
N HIS A 133 16.06 0.25 -5.82
CA HIS A 133 17.34 0.96 -5.69
C HIS A 133 18.25 0.30 -4.64
N LYS A 134 19.57 0.49 -4.81
CA LYS A 134 20.63 -0.08 -3.95
C LYS A 134 20.53 0.27 -2.45
N HIS A 135 19.74 1.29 -2.08
CA HIS A 135 19.58 1.75 -0.70
C HIS A 135 18.36 1.14 0.02
N LYS A 136 17.55 0.31 -0.65
CA LYS A 136 16.41 -0.37 -0.01
C LYS A 136 16.92 -1.45 0.93
N LYS A 137 16.51 -1.38 2.21
CA LYS A 137 17.02 -2.25 3.28
C LYS A 137 16.27 -3.58 3.40
N ASP A 138 14.95 -3.54 3.23
CA ASP A 138 14.09 -4.72 3.27
C ASP A 138 14.13 -5.50 1.94
N ALA A 139 14.08 -6.81 2.02
CA ALA A 139 13.95 -7.75 0.89
C ALA A 139 13.23 -9.02 1.37
N PRO A 140 12.20 -9.49 0.64
CA PRO A 140 11.53 -8.84 -0.47
C PRO A 140 10.78 -7.57 -0.06
N SER A 141 10.40 -6.74 -1.05
CA SER A 141 9.57 -5.55 -0.82
C SER A 141 8.17 -5.93 -0.34
N GLY A 142 7.54 -5.06 0.46
CA GLY A 142 6.15 -5.26 0.89
C GLY A 142 5.19 -5.47 -0.28
N THR A 143 5.39 -4.77 -1.41
CA THR A 143 4.58 -4.95 -2.62
C THR A 143 4.76 -6.33 -3.25
N ALA A 144 5.99 -6.86 -3.29
CA ALA A 144 6.23 -8.22 -3.80
C ALA A 144 5.53 -9.27 -2.93
N LEU A 145 5.58 -9.10 -1.60
CA LEU A 145 4.86 -9.97 -0.67
C LEU A 145 3.33 -9.88 -0.87
N MET A 146 2.79 -8.68 -1.09
CA MET A 146 1.37 -8.49 -1.38
C MET A 146 0.96 -9.20 -2.69
N LEU A 147 1.79 -9.12 -3.74
CA LEU A 147 1.55 -9.79 -5.03
C LEU A 147 1.58 -11.32 -4.89
N ALA A 148 2.58 -11.85 -4.17
CA ALA A 148 2.67 -13.29 -3.90
C ALA A 148 1.48 -13.80 -3.07
N LYS A 149 1.04 -13.03 -2.05
CA LYS A 149 -0.18 -13.33 -1.29
C LYS A 149 -1.44 -13.27 -2.17
N SER A 150 -1.52 -12.30 -3.09
CA SER A 150 -2.64 -12.24 -4.04
C SER A 150 -2.69 -13.46 -4.97
N ALA A 151 -1.53 -14.00 -5.38
CA ALA A 151 -1.46 -15.24 -6.14
C ALA A 151 -1.90 -16.45 -5.29
N ALA A 152 -1.45 -16.54 -4.04
CA ALA A 152 -1.88 -17.59 -3.10
C ALA A 152 -3.39 -17.55 -2.85
N ASP A 153 -3.93 -16.35 -2.60
CA ASP A 153 -5.37 -16.13 -2.45
C ASP A 153 -6.16 -16.57 -3.69
N GLY A 154 -5.64 -16.27 -4.89
CA GLY A 154 -6.25 -16.68 -6.16
C GLY A 154 -6.31 -18.20 -6.31
N ARG A 155 -5.33 -18.90 -5.78
CA ARG A 155 -5.25 -20.38 -5.75
C ARG A 155 -6.00 -21.01 -4.58
N GLY A 156 -6.42 -20.22 -3.60
CA GLY A 156 -7.09 -20.73 -2.38
C GLY A 156 -6.14 -21.50 -1.46
N VAL A 157 -4.85 -21.15 -1.42
CA VAL A 157 -3.82 -21.77 -0.57
C VAL A 157 -3.28 -20.78 0.45
N ALA A 158 -2.81 -21.28 1.59
CA ALA A 158 -2.14 -20.44 2.58
C ALA A 158 -0.76 -20.01 2.05
N PHE A 159 -0.48 -18.71 2.08
CA PHE A 159 0.76 -18.15 1.56
C PHE A 159 2.02 -18.76 2.19
N ASP A 160 1.99 -18.94 3.51
CA ASP A 160 3.15 -19.43 4.26
C ASP A 160 3.50 -20.89 3.94
N ASP A 161 2.56 -21.67 3.41
CA ASP A 161 2.77 -23.06 3.02
C ASP A 161 3.46 -23.20 1.64
N VAL A 162 3.39 -22.15 0.81
CA VAL A 162 3.83 -22.20 -0.59
C VAL A 162 4.92 -21.18 -0.94
N ALA A 163 5.25 -20.27 -0.02
CA ALA A 163 6.21 -19.20 -0.25
C ALA A 163 7.66 -19.68 -0.25
N VAL A 164 8.41 -19.32 -1.30
CA VAL A 164 9.84 -19.60 -1.42
C VAL A 164 10.61 -18.32 -1.69
N TYR A 165 11.71 -18.10 -0.99
CA TYR A 165 12.51 -16.88 -1.07
C TYR A 165 13.85 -17.13 -1.78
N GLY A 166 13.82 -16.98 -3.10
CA GLY A 166 14.98 -17.24 -3.96
C GLY A 166 15.39 -18.72 -4.01
N ARG A 167 16.37 -19.03 -4.86
CA ARG A 167 17.00 -20.37 -4.97
C ARG A 167 18.50 -20.21 -5.07
N LYS A 168 19.27 -21.10 -4.43
CA LYS A 168 20.73 -21.08 -4.45
C LYS A 168 21.30 -22.49 -4.47
N GLY A 169 22.23 -22.76 -5.37
CA GLY A 169 22.94 -24.06 -5.48
C GLY A 169 22.09 -25.12 -6.17
N MET A 170 22.34 -26.38 -5.81
CA MET A 170 21.62 -27.54 -6.34
C MET A 170 20.37 -27.79 -5.50
N VAL A 171 19.23 -27.25 -5.94
CA VAL A 171 17.95 -27.27 -5.20
C VAL A 171 16.98 -28.36 -5.67
N GLY A 172 17.37 -29.16 -6.69
CA GLY A 172 16.49 -30.13 -7.33
C GLY A 172 15.50 -29.47 -8.31
N GLU A 173 14.54 -30.27 -8.78
CA GLU A 173 13.45 -29.77 -9.60
C GLU A 173 12.53 -28.88 -8.77
N ARG A 174 11.86 -27.92 -9.45
CA ARG A 174 10.90 -27.04 -8.80
C ARG A 174 9.67 -27.82 -8.35
N PRO A 175 9.32 -27.84 -7.05
CA PRO A 175 8.06 -28.45 -6.61
C PRO A 175 6.84 -27.71 -7.18
N GLN A 176 5.81 -28.49 -7.51
CA GLN A 176 4.54 -27.93 -7.96
C GLN A 176 3.87 -27.12 -6.83
N GLY A 177 3.25 -26.00 -7.18
CA GLY A 177 2.49 -25.20 -6.24
C GLY A 177 3.27 -24.09 -5.52
N GLU A 178 4.62 -24.10 -5.56
CA GLU A 178 5.41 -23.01 -4.99
C GLU A 178 5.05 -21.64 -5.59
N ILE A 179 5.16 -20.61 -4.77
CA ILE A 179 5.16 -19.20 -5.17
C ILE A 179 6.50 -18.62 -4.75
N ALA A 180 7.40 -18.42 -5.72
CA ALA A 180 8.73 -17.95 -5.41
C ALA A 180 8.87 -16.43 -5.57
N ILE A 181 9.71 -15.82 -4.73
CA ILE A 181 9.92 -14.37 -4.69
C ILE A 181 11.41 -14.07 -4.79
N HIS A 182 11.78 -13.22 -5.74
CA HIS A 182 13.16 -12.84 -6.05
C HIS A 182 13.35 -11.33 -5.92
N ALA A 183 14.31 -10.91 -5.11
CA ALA A 183 14.57 -9.51 -4.84
C ALA A 183 15.88 -9.05 -5.48
N LEU A 184 15.80 -8.10 -6.39
CA LEU A 184 16.93 -7.47 -7.07
C LEU A 184 17.17 -6.06 -6.48
N ARG A 185 18.45 -5.67 -6.38
CA ARG A 185 18.86 -4.33 -5.90
C ARG A 185 19.87 -3.74 -6.87
N GLY A 186 19.59 -2.51 -7.34
CA GLY A 186 20.50 -1.85 -8.27
C GLY A 186 20.06 -0.43 -8.62
N GLY A 187 21.02 0.41 -8.96
CA GLY A 187 20.78 1.77 -9.44
C GLY A 187 19.86 2.60 -8.53
N SER A 188 18.96 3.34 -9.17
CA SER A 188 17.96 4.22 -8.57
C SER A 188 16.51 3.77 -8.83
N VAL A 189 16.31 2.50 -9.17
CA VAL A 189 14.98 1.95 -9.48
C VAL A 189 14.01 2.23 -8.34
N VAL A 190 12.87 2.84 -8.65
CA VAL A 190 11.85 3.24 -7.66
C VAL A 190 11.11 2.02 -7.14
N GLY A 191 10.77 1.08 -8.04
CA GLY A 191 10.14 -0.18 -7.72
C GLY A 191 9.52 -0.82 -8.96
N ASP A 192 10.12 -1.89 -9.44
CA ASP A 192 9.61 -2.73 -10.51
C ASP A 192 9.14 -4.06 -9.92
N HIS A 193 8.00 -4.55 -10.38
CA HIS A 193 7.41 -5.80 -9.92
C HIS A 193 6.83 -6.54 -11.11
N THR A 194 7.23 -7.79 -11.31
CA THR A 194 6.69 -8.69 -12.31
C THR A 194 6.21 -9.96 -11.63
N VAL A 195 4.99 -10.38 -11.93
CA VAL A 195 4.48 -11.70 -11.58
C VAL A 195 4.40 -12.50 -12.88
N MET A 196 5.10 -13.62 -12.91
CA MET A 196 5.12 -14.57 -14.02
C MET A 196 4.29 -15.79 -13.67
N PHE A 197 3.47 -16.21 -14.59
CA PHE A 197 2.74 -17.48 -14.59
C PHE A 197 3.29 -18.30 -15.76
N ALA A 198 4.11 -19.30 -15.45
CA ALA A 198 4.81 -20.10 -16.46
C ALA A 198 4.17 -21.50 -16.58
N GLY A 199 3.63 -21.78 -17.73
CA GLY A 199 3.18 -23.11 -18.15
C GLY A 199 4.20 -23.73 -19.12
N ASP A 200 3.98 -24.99 -19.51
CA ASP A 200 4.89 -25.73 -20.39
C ASP A 200 4.96 -25.14 -21.82
N VAL A 201 3.90 -24.50 -22.28
CA VAL A 201 3.78 -24.04 -23.68
C VAL A 201 3.66 -22.53 -23.82
N GLU A 202 3.37 -21.82 -22.73
CA GLU A 202 3.24 -20.37 -22.74
C GLU A 202 3.57 -19.78 -21.36
N ARG A 203 3.76 -18.47 -21.31
CA ARG A 203 3.97 -17.70 -20.08
C ARG A 203 3.19 -16.41 -20.12
N VAL A 204 2.51 -16.10 -19.01
CA VAL A 204 1.85 -14.81 -18.79
C VAL A 204 2.66 -13.98 -17.81
N GLU A 205 2.95 -12.74 -18.15
CA GLU A 205 3.66 -11.79 -17.27
C GLU A 205 2.82 -10.56 -17.01
N ILE A 206 2.67 -10.19 -15.73
CA ILE A 206 1.96 -8.99 -15.33
C ILE A 206 2.94 -8.09 -14.59
N THR A 207 3.25 -6.92 -15.17
CA THR A 207 4.34 -6.06 -14.72
C THR A 207 3.84 -4.67 -14.36
N HIS A 208 4.34 -4.13 -13.25
CA HIS A 208 4.25 -2.73 -12.85
C HIS A 208 5.64 -2.14 -12.65
N LYS A 209 5.87 -0.95 -13.20
CA LYS A 209 7.10 -0.18 -13.00
C LYS A 209 6.76 1.22 -12.50
N ALA A 210 7.21 1.56 -11.30
CA ALA A 210 7.05 2.90 -10.76
C ALA A 210 8.13 3.83 -11.33
N GLN A 211 7.72 4.91 -12.00
CA GLN A 211 8.65 5.93 -12.50
C GLN A 211 9.02 6.95 -11.42
N SER A 212 8.07 7.26 -10.52
CA SER A 212 8.29 8.16 -9.39
C SER A 212 7.42 7.79 -8.18
N ARG A 213 7.73 8.35 -7.01
CA ARG A 213 6.87 8.23 -5.81
C ARG A 213 5.56 9.00 -5.92
N GLU A 214 5.41 9.86 -6.91
CA GLU A 214 4.17 10.59 -7.19
C GLU A 214 2.99 9.65 -7.41
N ALA A 215 3.22 8.46 -7.97
CA ALA A 215 2.20 7.43 -8.13
C ALA A 215 1.51 7.03 -6.80
N PHE A 216 2.28 6.97 -5.72
CA PHE A 216 1.74 6.65 -4.38
C PHE A 216 1.03 7.86 -3.77
N ALA A 217 1.58 9.06 -3.92
CA ALA A 217 0.98 10.29 -3.43
C ALA A 217 -0.36 10.59 -4.14
N ALA A 218 -0.41 10.45 -5.47
CA ALA A 218 -1.63 10.60 -6.25
C ALA A 218 -2.75 9.65 -5.77
N GLY A 219 -2.41 8.40 -5.48
CA GLY A 219 -3.37 7.44 -4.96
C GLY A 219 -3.87 7.78 -3.55
N ALA A 220 -2.99 8.29 -2.67
CA ALA A 220 -3.38 8.72 -1.33
C ALA A 220 -4.29 9.96 -1.36
N LEU A 221 -4.00 10.93 -2.23
CA LEU A 221 -4.88 12.09 -2.46
C LEU A 221 -6.25 11.66 -3.00
N ARG A 222 -6.28 10.72 -3.95
CA ARG A 222 -7.54 10.14 -4.45
C ARG A 222 -8.31 9.41 -3.34
N ALA A 223 -7.62 8.68 -2.47
CA ALA A 223 -8.24 7.99 -1.34
C ALA A 223 -8.88 8.99 -0.36
N ALA A 224 -8.23 10.12 -0.09
CA ALA A 224 -8.80 11.18 0.76
C ALA A 224 -10.07 11.79 0.14
N GLN A 225 -10.05 12.11 -1.15
CA GLN A 225 -11.23 12.60 -1.87
C GLN A 225 -12.37 11.57 -1.87
N TRP A 226 -12.04 10.29 -2.06
CA TRP A 226 -13.01 9.21 -2.05
C TRP A 226 -13.61 8.98 -0.66
N ALA A 227 -12.82 9.09 0.42
CA ALA A 227 -13.25 8.88 1.79
C ALA A 227 -14.26 9.96 2.25
N ALA A 228 -14.17 11.17 1.71
CA ALA A 228 -15.11 12.24 2.00
C ALA A 228 -16.55 11.81 1.64
N GLY A 229 -17.45 11.85 2.63
CA GLY A 229 -18.84 11.46 2.46
C GLY A 229 -19.11 9.94 2.51
N ARG A 230 -18.12 9.11 2.82
CA ARG A 230 -18.32 7.67 3.10
C ARG A 230 -18.82 7.47 4.53
N LYS A 231 -19.49 6.34 4.75
CA LYS A 231 -19.89 5.91 6.10
C LYS A 231 -18.68 5.51 6.92
N PRO A 232 -18.75 5.55 8.25
CA PRO A 232 -17.74 4.96 9.11
C PRO A 232 -17.41 3.51 8.72
N GLY A 233 -16.14 3.14 8.74
CA GLY A 233 -15.67 1.81 8.37
C GLY A 233 -14.20 1.81 7.98
N ILE A 234 -13.62 0.61 7.87
CA ILE A 234 -12.28 0.40 7.30
C ILE A 234 -12.44 0.06 5.82
N TYR A 235 -11.70 0.77 5.00
CA TYR A 235 -11.66 0.62 3.55
C TYR A 235 -10.22 0.43 3.08
N THR A 236 -10.06 -0.13 1.91
CA THR A 236 -8.78 -0.35 1.25
C THR A 236 -8.72 0.41 -0.08
N MET A 237 -7.56 0.41 -0.72
CA MET A 237 -7.47 0.94 -2.09
C MET A 237 -8.31 0.17 -3.11
N ARG A 238 -8.69 -1.08 -2.83
CA ARG A 238 -9.63 -1.83 -3.69
C ARG A 238 -11.01 -1.16 -3.69
N ASP A 239 -11.50 -0.78 -2.50
CA ASP A 239 -12.78 -0.06 -2.36
C ASP A 239 -12.74 1.29 -3.07
N VAL A 240 -11.62 2.02 -2.93
CA VAL A 240 -11.40 3.32 -3.61
C VAL A 240 -11.42 3.19 -5.13
N LEU A 241 -10.98 2.04 -5.66
CA LEU A 241 -10.89 1.76 -7.10
C LEU A 241 -12.11 1.01 -7.65
N GLY A 242 -12.99 0.49 -6.79
CA GLY A 242 -14.13 -0.33 -7.20
C GLY A 242 -13.72 -1.72 -7.74
N LEU A 243 -12.69 -2.37 -7.15
CA LEU A 243 -12.11 -3.64 -7.57
C LEU A 243 -12.62 -4.82 -6.74
#